data_ab6e973e9bd5c4698171a0f2b077262e
#
_entry.id   ab6e973e9bd5c4698171a0f2b077262e
#
_cell.length_a   1.000
_cell.length_b   1.000
_cell.length_c   1.000
_cell.angle_alpha   90.00
_cell.angle_beta   90.00
_cell.angle_gamma   90.00
#
_symmetry.space_group_name_H-M   'P 1'
#
loop_
_entity.id
_entity.type
_entity.pdbx_description
1 polymer ?
#
loop_
_entity_poly.entity_id
_entity_poly.type
_entity_poly.pdbx_seq_one_letter_code
_entity_poly.pdbx_strand_id
1 'polypeptide(L)'
;MSENNNEQFKMPPKRPRGPMGRGPGMVTEKAKDFKGSTKKLIKYLGRYWAAIIAVMIFAAVSTVFSVAGPKVMGKATTALAEGLMNKIAGTGGIDFDYIAKVLLFTLALYVVSAIFMFVQGLIMTGITQKTCYRMRKDITSKINRMPMKYFESRTYGEVLSRITNDVDTLGQSLNQSITQIITSVATLVGTLVMMLSISPLMTLISLVILPVSMILISFVIKHSQKYFRQQQEYLGHINGQVEEVYGGHLVIKAYNKEAETVKTFKEANNVLYKSAWKSQFLSGLMMPIMQFVGNLGYAGVAISGGILAIKNVITIGDIQAFIQYVKNFTQPIQQIAQVANQLQSMAAASERVFEFLEEGGRGYNSGKSCKARPYRGKCRVFACTLWL
;
A
#
# COMPACT_ATOMS: atom_id res chain seq x y z
N MET A 1 -47.05 -15.62 7.01
CA MET A 1 -46.56 -16.45 8.15
C MET A 1 -45.23 -17.02 7.70
N SER A 2 -44.14 -16.40 8.09
CA SER A 2 -42.75 -16.83 7.79
C SER A 2 -42.07 -17.02 9.12
N GLU A 3 -41.92 -18.26 9.53
CA GLU A 3 -41.23 -18.66 10.75
C GLU A 3 -39.73 -18.37 10.62
N ASN A 4 -39.28 -17.61 11.61
CA ASN A 4 -37.89 -17.25 11.86
C ASN A 4 -37.16 -18.48 12.44
N ASN A 5 -36.56 -19.32 11.61
CA ASN A 5 -35.62 -20.35 12.05
C ASN A 5 -34.23 -19.79 12.11
N ASN A 6 -33.90 -19.08 13.19
CA ASN A 6 -32.55 -18.76 13.61
C ASN A 6 -31.92 -19.95 14.37
N GLU A 7 -31.81 -21.09 13.76
CA GLU A 7 -30.93 -22.14 14.28
C GLU A 7 -29.48 -21.73 14.03
N GLN A 8 -28.83 -21.29 15.10
CA GLN A 8 -27.38 -21.07 15.13
C GLN A 8 -26.67 -22.41 14.90
N PHE A 9 -26.17 -22.63 13.70
CA PHE A 9 -25.30 -23.75 13.38
C PHE A 9 -24.11 -23.75 14.33
N LYS A 10 -24.09 -24.67 15.32
CA LYS A 10 -22.96 -24.84 16.25
C LYS A 10 -21.78 -25.42 15.50
N MET A 11 -20.72 -24.65 15.41
CA MET A 11 -19.45 -25.09 14.78
C MET A 11 -18.91 -26.31 15.53
N PRO A 12 -18.39 -27.32 14.80
CA PRO A 12 -17.58 -28.37 15.39
C PRO A 12 -16.30 -27.80 15.98
N PRO A 13 -15.74 -28.42 17.06
CA PRO A 13 -14.54 -27.91 17.72
C PRO A 13 -13.34 -27.86 16.78
N LYS A 14 -12.58 -26.75 16.85
CA LYS A 14 -11.37 -26.52 16.06
C LYS A 14 -10.34 -27.63 16.29
N ARG A 15 -10.11 -28.49 15.30
CA ARG A 15 -8.97 -29.41 15.31
C ARG A 15 -7.66 -28.61 15.21
N PRO A 16 -6.58 -29.03 15.90
CA PRO A 16 -5.28 -28.36 15.80
C PRO A 16 -4.79 -28.46 14.35
N ARG A 17 -4.47 -27.29 13.76
CA ARG A 17 -3.92 -27.16 12.41
C ARG A 17 -2.53 -27.81 12.36
N GLY A 18 -2.37 -28.88 11.59
CA GLY A 18 -1.08 -29.41 11.20
C GLY A 18 -0.32 -28.41 10.31
N PRO A 19 1.01 -28.51 10.17
CA PRO A 19 1.87 -27.53 9.47
C PRO A 19 1.84 -27.70 7.94
N MET A 20 0.67 -27.95 7.31
CA MET A 20 0.58 -28.14 5.88
C MET A 20 0.00 -26.92 5.17
N GLY A 21 0.83 -26.32 4.33
CA GLY A 21 0.47 -25.59 3.12
C GLY A 21 -0.52 -24.43 3.26
N ARG A 22 -0.04 -23.26 3.71
CA ARG A 22 -0.71 -22.00 3.38
C ARG A 22 -0.59 -21.76 1.88
N GLY A 23 -1.70 -21.93 1.14
CA GLY A 23 -1.81 -21.45 -0.24
C GLY A 23 -1.54 -19.95 -0.34
N PRO A 24 -1.23 -19.41 -1.53
CA PRO A 24 -0.87 -18.01 -1.73
C PRO A 24 -2.08 -17.07 -1.66
N GLY A 25 -2.71 -17.01 -0.49
CA GLY A 25 -3.85 -16.15 -0.13
C GLY A 25 -3.51 -15.40 1.15
N MET A 26 -2.76 -14.35 1.01
CA MET A 26 -2.27 -13.41 1.99
C MET A 26 -3.24 -13.11 3.15
N VAL A 27 -3.03 -13.73 4.28
CA VAL A 27 -3.18 -13.02 5.54
C VAL A 27 -1.83 -12.33 5.75
N THR A 28 -1.76 -11.03 5.58
CA THR A 28 -0.59 -10.23 5.91
C THR A 28 -0.30 -10.44 7.39
N GLU A 29 0.68 -11.26 7.72
CA GLU A 29 1.13 -11.41 9.10
C GLU A 29 1.57 -10.03 9.57
N LYS A 30 0.91 -9.51 10.60
CA LYS A 30 1.33 -8.26 11.21
C LYS A 30 2.68 -8.49 11.87
N ALA A 31 3.63 -7.61 11.61
CA ALA A 31 4.92 -7.62 12.29
C ALA A 31 4.70 -7.61 13.82
N LYS A 32 5.39 -8.49 14.54
CA LYS A 32 5.35 -8.56 16.01
C LYS A 32 6.05 -7.35 16.61
N ASP A 33 7.22 -6.97 16.04
CA ASP A 33 7.98 -5.78 16.42
C ASP A 33 8.16 -4.83 15.24
N PHE A 34 7.13 -4.02 14.97
CA PHE A 34 7.15 -3.02 13.90
C PHE A 34 8.27 -1.98 14.08
N LYS A 35 8.47 -1.49 15.33
CA LYS A 35 9.46 -0.42 15.60
C LYS A 35 10.89 -0.93 15.46
N GLY A 36 11.19 -2.11 15.99
CA GLY A 36 12.52 -2.71 15.91
C GLY A 36 12.91 -3.04 14.47
N SER A 37 12.01 -3.68 13.73
CA SER A 37 12.23 -4.06 12.33
C SER A 37 12.43 -2.84 11.42
N THR A 38 11.60 -1.80 11.57
CA THR A 38 11.75 -0.55 10.84
C THR A 38 13.05 0.17 11.18
N LYS A 39 13.46 0.20 12.45
CA LYS A 39 14.75 0.80 12.88
C LYS A 39 15.95 0.08 12.28
N LYS A 40 15.92 -1.26 12.22
CA LYS A 40 16.97 -2.07 11.58
C LYS A 40 17.04 -1.77 10.08
N LEU A 41 15.90 -1.68 9.42
CA LEU A 41 15.82 -1.34 7.99
C LEU A 41 16.36 0.06 7.71
N ILE A 42 16.00 1.06 8.49
CA ILE A 42 16.52 2.43 8.37
C ILE A 42 18.05 2.44 8.57
N LYS A 43 18.57 1.70 9.56
CA LYS A 43 20.03 1.56 9.77
C LYS A 43 20.71 0.90 8.57
N TYR A 44 20.06 -0.09 7.94
CA TYR A 44 20.57 -0.76 6.75
C TYR A 44 20.61 0.17 5.53
N LEU A 45 19.60 1.04 5.39
CA LEU A 45 19.52 2.09 4.38
C LEU A 45 20.47 3.27 4.64
N GLY A 46 21.02 3.39 5.85
CA GLY A 46 21.87 4.51 6.26
C GLY A 46 23.07 4.79 5.33
N ARG A 47 23.53 3.77 4.61
CA ARG A 47 24.59 3.92 3.59
C ARG A 47 24.15 4.78 2.39
N TYR A 48 22.85 4.87 2.12
CA TYR A 48 22.27 5.60 0.98
C TYR A 48 21.62 6.92 1.40
N TRP A 49 21.92 7.41 2.62
CA TRP A 49 21.26 8.59 3.20
C TRP A 49 21.33 9.83 2.29
N ALA A 50 22.51 10.11 1.69
CA ALA A 50 22.66 11.22 0.78
C ALA A 50 21.75 11.11 -0.46
N ALA A 51 21.61 9.91 -1.02
CA ALA A 51 20.73 9.66 -2.17
C ALA A 51 19.25 9.76 -1.77
N ILE A 52 18.86 9.35 -0.55
CA ILE A 52 17.49 9.50 -0.02
C ILE A 52 17.18 11.00 0.17
N ILE A 53 18.11 11.79 0.68
CA ILE A 53 17.94 13.25 0.77
C ILE A 53 17.75 13.86 -0.61
N ALA A 54 18.54 13.46 -1.60
CA ALA A 54 18.36 13.91 -2.98
C ALA A 54 16.96 13.57 -3.51
N VAL A 55 16.48 12.35 -3.27
CA VAL A 55 15.10 11.93 -3.61
C VAL A 55 14.07 12.84 -2.94
N MET A 56 14.24 13.16 -1.65
CA MET A 56 13.33 14.08 -0.95
C MET A 56 13.32 15.48 -1.56
N ILE A 57 14.49 16.01 -1.91
CA ILE A 57 14.61 17.33 -2.55
C ILE A 57 13.94 17.33 -3.92
N PHE A 58 14.24 16.33 -4.77
CA PHE A 58 13.62 16.23 -6.10
C PHE A 58 12.11 16.06 -6.01
N ALA A 59 11.61 15.28 -5.05
CA ALA A 59 10.18 15.13 -4.80
C ALA A 59 9.52 16.44 -4.38
N ALA A 60 10.14 17.18 -3.46
CA ALA A 60 9.62 18.47 -3.00
C ALA A 60 9.58 19.48 -4.15
N VAL A 61 10.66 19.59 -4.92
CA VAL A 61 10.75 20.50 -6.07
C VAL A 61 9.71 20.13 -7.13
N SER A 62 9.62 18.85 -7.51
CA SER A 62 8.59 18.38 -8.45
C SER A 62 7.18 18.74 -7.98
N THR A 63 6.89 18.53 -6.69
CA THR A 63 5.59 18.84 -6.11
C THR A 63 5.28 20.34 -6.13
N VAL A 64 6.26 21.19 -5.82
CA VAL A 64 6.09 22.66 -5.88
C VAL A 64 5.68 23.09 -7.29
N PHE A 65 6.35 22.62 -8.32
CA PHE A 65 5.98 22.92 -9.71
C PHE A 65 4.60 22.39 -10.09
N SER A 66 4.27 21.17 -9.67
CA SER A 66 2.96 20.56 -9.92
C SER A 66 1.83 21.32 -9.22
N VAL A 67 2.04 21.74 -7.98
CA VAL A 67 1.04 22.47 -7.18
C VAL A 67 0.89 23.92 -7.63
N ALA A 68 1.92 24.54 -8.20
CA ALA A 68 1.83 25.90 -8.77
C ALA A 68 0.99 25.93 -10.07
N GLY A 69 0.97 24.83 -10.83
CA GLY A 69 0.31 24.74 -12.13
C GLY A 69 -1.13 25.22 -12.18
N PRO A 70 -2.04 24.75 -11.29
CA PRO A 70 -3.44 25.17 -11.28
C PRO A 70 -3.63 26.68 -11.08
N LYS A 71 -2.79 27.35 -10.25
CA LYS A 71 -2.86 28.80 -10.05
C LYS A 71 -2.43 29.57 -11.29
N VAL A 72 -1.39 29.09 -11.97
CA VAL A 72 -0.94 29.70 -13.22
C VAL A 72 -1.98 29.50 -14.31
N MET A 73 -2.53 28.29 -14.42
CA MET A 73 -3.61 27.99 -15.39
C MET A 73 -4.88 28.83 -15.12
N GLY A 74 -5.16 29.13 -13.85
CA GLY A 74 -6.25 30.02 -13.46
C GLY A 74 -6.14 31.42 -14.07
N LYS A 75 -4.91 31.95 -14.25
CA LYS A 75 -4.71 33.25 -14.95
C LYS A 75 -5.16 33.21 -16.41
N ALA A 76 -4.93 32.09 -17.11
CA ALA A 76 -5.43 31.93 -18.48
C ALA A 76 -6.95 31.91 -18.52
N THR A 77 -7.60 31.25 -17.56
CA THR A 77 -9.06 31.19 -17.46
C THR A 77 -9.65 32.56 -17.13
N THR A 78 -9.03 33.33 -16.24
CA THR A 78 -9.44 34.72 -15.94
C THR A 78 -9.33 35.58 -17.19
N ALA A 79 -8.21 35.56 -17.90
CA ALA A 79 -8.00 36.33 -19.12
C ALA A 79 -9.03 35.96 -20.22
N LEU A 80 -9.37 34.67 -20.32
CA LEU A 80 -10.41 34.21 -21.25
C LEU A 80 -11.79 34.77 -20.87
N ALA A 81 -12.14 34.72 -19.59
CA ALA A 81 -13.42 35.21 -19.09
C ALA A 81 -13.57 36.73 -19.23
N GLU A 82 -12.53 37.49 -18.88
CA GLU A 82 -12.47 38.94 -19.04
C GLU A 82 -12.53 39.35 -20.52
N GLY A 83 -11.75 38.65 -21.38
CA GLY A 83 -11.75 38.88 -22.83
C GLY A 83 -13.13 38.62 -23.47
N LEU A 84 -13.85 37.57 -22.98
CA LEU A 84 -15.21 37.27 -23.44
C LEU A 84 -16.18 38.37 -23.00
N MET A 85 -16.09 38.83 -21.76
CA MET A 85 -16.95 39.92 -21.25
C MET A 85 -16.68 41.22 -22.00
N ASN A 86 -15.40 41.57 -22.27
CA ASN A 86 -15.03 42.74 -23.05
C ASN A 86 -15.54 42.66 -24.49
N LYS A 87 -15.54 41.44 -25.09
CA LYS A 87 -16.12 41.22 -26.42
C LYS A 87 -17.64 41.41 -26.45
N ILE A 88 -18.35 40.94 -25.43
CA ILE A 88 -19.79 41.10 -25.29
C ILE A 88 -20.14 42.58 -25.06
N ALA A 89 -19.35 43.28 -24.27
CA ALA A 89 -19.52 44.73 -24.00
C ALA A 89 -19.08 45.64 -25.16
N GLY A 90 -18.47 45.07 -26.21
CA GLY A 90 -17.97 45.85 -27.35
C GLY A 90 -16.72 46.68 -27.07
N THR A 91 -16.05 46.46 -25.92
CA THR A 91 -14.90 47.24 -25.47
C THR A 91 -13.55 46.62 -25.79
N GLY A 92 -13.53 45.39 -26.33
CA GLY A 92 -12.27 44.71 -26.65
C GLY A 92 -12.47 43.29 -27.14
N GLY A 93 -11.37 42.49 -27.17
CA GLY A 93 -11.36 41.09 -27.59
C GLY A 93 -10.61 40.19 -26.61
N ILE A 94 -10.54 38.91 -26.93
CA ILE A 94 -9.77 37.92 -26.17
C ILE A 94 -8.30 38.03 -26.58
N ASP A 95 -7.40 38.19 -25.59
CA ASP A 95 -5.95 38.18 -25.80
C ASP A 95 -5.42 36.74 -25.87
N PHE A 96 -5.47 36.16 -27.06
CA PHE A 96 -4.96 34.82 -27.29
C PHE A 96 -3.43 34.70 -27.13
N ASP A 97 -2.68 35.80 -27.35
CA ASP A 97 -1.23 35.79 -27.21
C ASP A 97 -0.84 35.64 -25.72
N TYR A 98 -1.49 36.37 -24.83
CA TYR A 98 -1.30 36.22 -23.38
C TYR A 98 -1.70 34.82 -22.92
N ILE A 99 -2.84 34.32 -23.34
CA ILE A 99 -3.32 32.97 -22.98
C ILE A 99 -2.32 31.92 -23.44
N ALA A 100 -1.82 32.00 -24.69
CA ALA A 100 -0.82 31.08 -25.21
C ALA A 100 0.48 31.10 -24.40
N LYS A 101 0.98 32.28 -24.01
CA LYS A 101 2.17 32.42 -23.15
C LYS A 101 1.95 31.76 -21.78
N VAL A 102 0.81 31.97 -21.14
CA VAL A 102 0.47 31.34 -19.84
C VAL A 102 0.38 29.83 -19.96
N LEU A 103 -0.24 29.30 -21.03
CA LEU A 103 -0.33 27.85 -21.27
C LEU A 103 1.04 27.24 -21.55
N LEU A 104 1.88 27.89 -22.36
CA LEU A 104 3.26 27.45 -22.61
C LEU A 104 4.10 27.44 -21.34
N PHE A 105 3.96 28.45 -20.48
CA PHE A 105 4.62 28.50 -19.19
C PHE A 105 4.13 27.38 -18.26
N THR A 106 2.82 27.12 -18.21
CA THR A 106 2.23 26.01 -17.44
C THR A 106 2.73 24.66 -17.93
N LEU A 107 2.83 24.48 -19.26
CA LEU A 107 3.39 23.28 -19.87
C LEU A 107 4.87 23.11 -19.45
N ALA A 108 5.65 24.17 -19.49
CA ALA A 108 7.05 24.13 -19.06
C ALA A 108 7.18 23.72 -17.58
N LEU A 109 6.33 24.25 -16.68
CA LEU A 109 6.28 23.85 -15.26
C LEU A 109 5.99 22.34 -15.10
N TYR A 110 5.03 21.81 -15.84
CA TYR A 110 4.70 20.39 -15.78
C TYR A 110 5.80 19.50 -16.36
N VAL A 111 6.44 19.92 -17.45
CA VAL A 111 7.60 19.20 -18.03
C VAL A 111 8.75 19.16 -17.05
N VAL A 112 9.09 20.29 -16.42
CA VAL A 112 10.12 20.35 -15.38
C VAL A 112 9.74 19.45 -14.19
N SER A 113 8.51 19.52 -13.71
CA SER A 113 8.02 18.63 -12.65
C SER A 113 8.16 17.15 -13.02
N ALA A 114 7.79 16.78 -14.25
CA ALA A 114 7.90 15.39 -14.73
C ALA A 114 9.38 14.93 -14.82
N ILE A 115 10.30 15.79 -15.22
CA ILE A 115 11.73 15.48 -15.25
C ILE A 115 12.25 15.22 -13.83
N PHE A 116 11.91 16.07 -12.86
CA PHE A 116 12.30 15.87 -11.47
C PHE A 116 11.71 14.56 -10.89
N MET A 117 10.45 14.28 -11.18
CA MET A 117 9.79 13.03 -10.77
C MET A 117 10.45 11.79 -11.39
N PHE A 118 10.83 11.87 -12.68
CA PHE A 118 11.53 10.80 -13.37
C PHE A 118 12.92 10.54 -12.76
N VAL A 119 13.72 11.59 -12.55
CA VAL A 119 15.06 11.49 -11.92
C VAL A 119 14.94 10.92 -10.51
N GLN A 120 13.97 11.38 -9.71
CA GLN A 120 13.67 10.85 -8.39
C GLN A 120 13.38 9.33 -8.45
N GLY A 121 12.53 8.89 -9.39
CA GLY A 121 12.21 7.49 -9.59
C GLY A 121 13.42 6.63 -9.94
N LEU A 122 14.29 7.12 -10.82
CA LEU A 122 15.55 6.44 -11.18
C LEU A 122 16.48 6.27 -9.98
N ILE A 123 16.66 7.32 -9.18
CA ILE A 123 17.51 7.28 -7.99
C ILE A 123 16.92 6.28 -6.96
N MET A 124 15.61 6.36 -6.70
CA MET A 124 14.95 5.48 -5.73
C MET A 124 15.00 4.01 -6.16
N THR A 125 14.76 3.72 -7.44
CA THR A 125 14.89 2.37 -8.00
C THR A 125 16.33 1.87 -7.86
N GLY A 126 17.32 2.70 -8.12
CA GLY A 126 18.75 2.36 -7.95
C GLY A 126 19.09 2.02 -6.50
N ILE A 127 18.60 2.80 -5.52
CA ILE A 127 18.77 2.52 -4.07
C ILE A 127 18.13 1.19 -3.71
N THR A 128 16.89 0.97 -4.13
CA THR A 128 16.12 -0.22 -3.85
C THR A 128 16.80 -1.48 -4.38
N GLN A 129 17.21 -1.47 -5.65
CA GLN A 129 17.87 -2.62 -6.27
C GLN A 129 19.22 -2.95 -5.60
N LYS A 130 20.02 -1.95 -5.28
CA LYS A 130 21.29 -2.14 -4.55
C LYS A 130 21.03 -2.69 -3.13
N THR A 131 19.97 -2.26 -2.47
CA THR A 131 19.56 -2.74 -1.15
C THR A 131 19.12 -4.20 -1.21
N CYS A 132 18.25 -4.57 -2.16
CA CYS A 132 17.81 -5.95 -2.37
C CYS A 132 18.97 -6.87 -2.75
N TYR A 133 19.85 -6.44 -3.64
CA TYR A 133 21.06 -7.21 -4.00
C TYR A 133 21.93 -7.49 -2.78
N ARG A 134 22.17 -6.47 -1.94
CA ARG A 134 22.96 -6.64 -0.72
C ARG A 134 22.27 -7.57 0.28
N MET A 135 20.98 -7.43 0.48
CA MET A 135 20.21 -8.33 1.36
C MET A 135 20.29 -9.79 0.88
N ARG A 136 20.09 -10.04 -0.41
CA ARG A 136 20.24 -11.39 -0.97
C ARG A 136 21.65 -11.94 -0.79
N LYS A 137 22.67 -11.12 -0.99
CA LYS A 137 24.08 -11.49 -0.76
C LYS A 137 24.31 -11.86 0.72
N ASP A 138 23.81 -11.03 1.66
CA ASP A 138 23.98 -11.27 3.09
C ASP A 138 23.24 -12.54 3.53
N ILE A 139 22.01 -12.79 3.03
CA ILE A 139 21.24 -14.00 3.28
C ILE A 139 21.97 -15.23 2.72
N THR A 140 22.43 -15.19 1.48
CA THR A 140 23.17 -16.32 0.86
C THR A 140 24.47 -16.63 1.61
N SER A 141 25.22 -15.61 1.99
CA SER A 141 26.41 -15.77 2.84
C SER A 141 26.08 -16.39 4.20
N LYS A 142 24.91 -16.03 4.77
CA LYS A 142 24.45 -16.57 6.04
C LYS A 142 24.05 -18.03 5.90
N ILE A 143 23.32 -18.42 4.84
CA ILE A 143 22.93 -19.82 4.56
C ILE A 143 24.15 -20.73 4.61
N ASN A 144 25.26 -20.34 3.98
CA ASN A 144 26.50 -21.13 3.95
C ASN A 144 27.16 -21.31 5.33
N ARG A 145 26.75 -20.53 6.34
CA ARG A 145 27.30 -20.57 7.71
C ARG A 145 26.31 -21.10 8.74
N MET A 146 25.10 -21.45 8.33
CA MET A 146 24.08 -21.97 9.24
C MET A 146 24.34 -23.44 9.59
N PRO A 147 24.03 -23.89 10.81
CA PRO A 147 24.10 -25.30 11.19
C PRO A 147 23.00 -26.10 10.51
N MET A 148 23.25 -27.39 10.20
CA MET A 148 22.27 -28.29 9.57
C MET A 148 20.98 -28.39 10.39
N LYS A 149 21.06 -28.38 11.71
CA LYS A 149 19.88 -28.39 12.61
C LYS A 149 18.85 -27.30 12.30
N TYR A 150 19.28 -26.16 11.80
CA TYR A 150 18.37 -25.09 11.38
C TYR A 150 17.53 -25.50 10.18
N PHE A 151 18.13 -26.18 9.21
CA PHE A 151 17.44 -26.64 7.98
C PHE A 151 16.58 -27.87 8.24
N GLU A 152 16.93 -28.70 9.23
CA GLU A 152 16.12 -29.86 9.63
C GLU A 152 14.82 -29.45 10.33
N SER A 153 14.84 -28.31 11.04
CA SER A 153 13.66 -27.78 11.76
C SER A 153 12.72 -26.93 10.92
N ARG A 154 13.10 -26.59 9.67
CA ARG A 154 12.34 -25.72 8.77
C ARG A 154 12.27 -26.30 7.36
N THR A 155 11.24 -25.89 6.59
CA THR A 155 11.12 -26.34 5.21
C THR A 155 12.07 -25.54 4.28
N TYR A 156 12.60 -26.18 3.26
CA TYR A 156 13.38 -25.49 2.22
C TYR A 156 12.62 -24.32 1.58
N GLY A 157 11.30 -24.49 1.40
CA GLY A 157 10.43 -23.46 0.87
C GLY A 157 10.38 -22.19 1.74
N GLU A 158 10.41 -22.33 3.07
CA GLU A 158 10.45 -21.19 3.99
C GLU A 158 11.74 -20.38 3.83
N VAL A 159 12.90 -21.05 3.78
CA VAL A 159 14.20 -20.38 3.60
C VAL A 159 14.29 -19.71 2.24
N LEU A 160 13.85 -20.41 1.17
CA LEU A 160 13.84 -19.85 -0.18
C LEU A 160 12.92 -18.64 -0.28
N SER A 161 11.74 -18.67 0.36
CA SER A 161 10.80 -17.56 0.38
C SER A 161 11.39 -16.29 1.01
N ARG A 162 12.28 -16.41 1.99
CA ARG A 162 12.97 -15.25 2.59
C ARG A 162 13.91 -14.56 1.60
N ILE A 163 14.59 -15.33 0.74
CA ILE A 163 15.53 -14.78 -0.26
C ILE A 163 14.77 -14.13 -1.43
N THR A 164 13.67 -14.74 -1.83
CA THR A 164 12.87 -14.30 -2.98
C THR A 164 11.76 -13.34 -2.54
N ASN A 165 10.68 -13.87 -1.99
CA ASN A 165 9.43 -13.14 -1.74
C ASN A 165 9.58 -12.02 -0.70
N ASP A 166 10.31 -12.28 0.41
CA ASP A 166 10.44 -11.26 1.47
C ASP A 166 11.35 -10.12 1.01
N VAL A 167 12.46 -10.40 0.31
CA VAL A 167 13.33 -9.35 -0.22
C VAL A 167 12.64 -8.58 -1.35
N ASP A 168 11.84 -9.23 -2.20
CA ASP A 168 11.06 -8.56 -3.25
C ASP A 168 9.96 -7.68 -2.64
N THR A 169 9.25 -8.18 -1.62
CA THR A 169 8.25 -7.40 -0.87
C THR A 169 8.89 -6.16 -0.23
N LEU A 170 10.07 -6.31 0.37
CA LEU A 170 10.84 -5.18 0.89
C LEU A 170 11.20 -4.18 -0.21
N GLY A 171 11.68 -4.67 -1.35
CA GLY A 171 12.05 -3.82 -2.47
C GLY A 171 10.87 -3.02 -3.01
N GLN A 172 9.76 -3.67 -3.31
CA GLN A 172 8.55 -3.01 -3.80
C GLN A 172 8.02 -2.00 -2.79
N SER A 173 7.90 -2.40 -1.52
CA SER A 173 7.38 -1.54 -0.47
C SER A 173 8.28 -0.34 -0.20
N LEU A 174 9.61 -0.50 -0.22
CA LEU A 174 10.57 0.60 -0.09
C LEU A 174 10.40 1.61 -1.22
N ASN A 175 10.39 1.15 -2.47
CA ASN A 175 10.27 2.02 -3.63
C ASN A 175 8.96 2.81 -3.61
N GLN A 176 7.84 2.13 -3.40
CA GLN A 176 6.52 2.75 -3.40
C GLN A 176 6.28 3.59 -2.15
N SER A 177 6.51 3.05 -0.94
CA SER A 177 6.10 3.72 0.30
C SER A 177 6.90 4.98 0.57
N ILE A 178 8.22 4.97 0.38
CA ILE A 178 9.05 6.16 0.65
C ILE A 178 8.69 7.27 -0.33
N THR A 179 8.64 6.97 -1.62
CA THR A 179 8.27 7.94 -2.65
C THR A 179 6.88 8.51 -2.39
N GLN A 180 5.91 7.64 -2.14
CA GLN A 180 4.51 8.01 -1.94
C GLN A 180 4.29 8.88 -0.70
N ILE A 181 4.95 8.57 0.43
CA ILE A 181 4.85 9.40 1.64
C ILE A 181 5.39 10.79 1.37
N ILE A 182 6.57 10.90 0.77
CA ILE A 182 7.21 12.19 0.52
C ILE A 182 6.36 13.05 -0.40
N THR A 183 5.91 12.50 -1.53
CA THR A 183 5.07 13.23 -2.48
C THR A 183 3.71 13.57 -1.90
N SER A 184 3.07 12.66 -1.15
CA SER A 184 1.77 12.92 -0.52
C SER A 184 1.85 14.02 0.53
N VAL A 185 2.86 13.99 1.41
CA VAL A 185 3.05 15.05 2.43
C VAL A 185 3.36 16.38 1.76
N ALA A 186 4.26 16.41 0.77
CA ALA A 186 4.59 17.63 0.05
C ALA A 186 3.36 18.20 -0.70
N THR A 187 2.56 17.32 -1.33
CA THR A 187 1.32 17.75 -2.01
C THR A 187 0.28 18.28 -1.03
N LEU A 188 0.08 17.63 0.12
CA LEU A 188 -0.85 18.11 1.15
C LEU A 188 -0.46 19.49 1.66
N VAL A 189 0.80 19.66 2.05
CA VAL A 189 1.31 20.93 2.57
C VAL A 189 1.25 22.01 1.48
N GLY A 190 1.76 21.70 0.29
CA GLY A 190 1.76 22.66 -0.82
C GLY A 190 0.35 23.07 -1.25
N THR A 191 -0.56 22.12 -1.39
CA THR A 191 -1.97 22.39 -1.73
C THR A 191 -2.65 23.22 -0.65
N LEU A 192 -2.45 22.89 0.63
CA LEU A 192 -3.03 23.66 1.74
C LEU A 192 -2.54 25.11 1.75
N VAL A 193 -1.24 25.34 1.57
CA VAL A 193 -0.66 26.68 1.46
C VAL A 193 -1.27 27.45 0.29
N MET A 194 -1.42 26.82 -0.86
CA MET A 194 -2.03 27.47 -2.04
C MET A 194 -3.52 27.77 -1.83
N MET A 195 -4.26 26.87 -1.21
CA MET A 195 -5.68 27.11 -0.87
C MET A 195 -5.84 28.29 0.09
N LEU A 196 -5.03 28.35 1.15
CA LEU A 196 -5.03 29.48 2.11
C LEU A 196 -4.64 30.80 1.43
N SER A 197 -3.73 30.76 0.44
CA SER A 197 -3.33 31.95 -0.31
C SER A 197 -4.42 32.53 -1.23
N ILE A 198 -5.39 31.71 -1.63
CA ILE A 198 -6.53 32.15 -2.46
C ILE A 198 -7.67 32.67 -1.57
N SER A 199 -8.19 31.83 -0.68
CA SER A 199 -9.27 32.20 0.21
C SER A 199 -9.31 31.31 1.45
N PRO A 200 -9.10 31.86 2.67
CA PRO A 200 -9.24 31.10 3.91
C PRO A 200 -10.65 30.56 4.12
N LEU A 201 -11.69 31.31 3.70
CA LEU A 201 -13.08 30.87 3.82
C LEU A 201 -13.38 29.62 3.01
N MET A 202 -12.99 29.61 1.73
CA MET A 202 -13.16 28.44 0.86
C MET A 202 -12.34 27.25 1.38
N THR A 203 -11.15 27.50 1.93
CA THR A 203 -10.31 26.47 2.55
C THR A 203 -11.00 25.84 3.75
N LEU A 204 -11.64 26.64 4.60
CA LEU A 204 -12.40 26.13 5.75
C LEU A 204 -13.55 25.22 5.30
N ILE A 205 -14.33 25.66 4.28
CA ILE A 205 -15.42 24.84 3.71
C ILE A 205 -14.88 23.50 3.21
N SER A 206 -13.76 23.51 2.49
CA SER A 206 -13.13 22.30 1.97
C SER A 206 -12.60 21.39 3.06
N LEU A 207 -12.06 21.94 4.15
CA LEU A 207 -11.59 21.18 5.30
C LEU A 207 -12.73 20.47 6.04
N VAL A 208 -13.94 21.01 6.07
CA VAL A 208 -15.12 20.35 6.67
C VAL A 208 -15.50 19.08 5.94
N ILE A 209 -15.22 18.98 4.65
CA ILE A 209 -15.52 17.77 3.86
C ILE A 209 -14.73 16.56 4.35
N LEU A 210 -13.51 16.75 4.87
CA LEU A 210 -12.64 15.66 5.34
C LEU A 210 -13.24 14.90 6.54
N PRO A 211 -13.62 15.55 7.66
CA PRO A 211 -14.23 14.82 8.76
C PRO A 211 -15.56 14.17 8.37
N VAL A 212 -16.36 14.81 7.52
CA VAL A 212 -17.59 14.19 6.98
C VAL A 212 -17.27 12.92 6.21
N SER A 213 -16.29 12.96 5.32
CA SER A 213 -15.83 11.78 4.56
C SER A 213 -15.32 10.68 5.51
N MET A 214 -14.50 11.04 6.50
CA MET A 214 -13.95 10.07 7.47
C MET A 214 -15.05 9.40 8.30
N ILE A 215 -16.06 10.13 8.73
CA ILE A 215 -17.19 9.58 9.49
C ILE A 215 -17.96 8.59 8.62
N LEU A 216 -18.28 8.95 7.38
CA LEU A 216 -19.00 8.07 6.46
C LEU A 216 -18.21 6.80 6.12
N ILE A 217 -16.91 6.94 5.83
CA ILE A 217 -16.03 5.80 5.57
C ILE A 217 -15.98 4.88 6.80
N SER A 218 -15.77 5.44 7.99
CA SER A 218 -15.69 4.67 9.24
C SER A 218 -16.98 3.91 9.52
N PHE A 219 -18.13 4.53 9.22
CA PHE A 219 -19.43 3.88 9.35
C PHE A 219 -19.54 2.68 8.40
N VAL A 220 -19.20 2.84 7.12
CA VAL A 220 -19.23 1.76 6.12
C VAL A 220 -18.26 0.63 6.52
N ILE A 221 -17.03 0.96 6.89
CA ILE A 221 -16.01 -0.03 7.30
C ILE A 221 -16.51 -0.83 8.50
N LYS A 222 -17.01 -0.15 9.55
CA LYS A 222 -17.51 -0.82 10.76
C LYS A 222 -18.62 -1.83 10.47
N HIS A 223 -19.53 -1.50 9.55
CA HIS A 223 -20.61 -2.39 9.15
C HIS A 223 -20.16 -3.50 8.21
N SER A 224 -19.26 -3.22 7.29
CA SER A 224 -18.71 -4.19 6.33
C SER A 224 -17.79 -5.23 7.00
N GLN A 225 -17.04 -4.84 8.03
CA GLN A 225 -16.00 -5.67 8.64
C GLN A 225 -16.55 -6.99 9.23
N LYS A 226 -17.77 -7.00 9.76
CA LYS A 226 -18.45 -8.21 10.27
C LYS A 226 -18.63 -9.24 9.14
N TYR A 227 -19.16 -8.79 8.01
CA TYR A 227 -19.41 -9.65 6.85
C TYR A 227 -18.12 -10.10 6.17
N PHE A 228 -17.13 -9.23 6.10
CA PHE A 228 -15.80 -9.56 5.57
C PHE A 228 -15.13 -10.67 6.39
N ARG A 229 -15.18 -10.57 7.72
CA ARG A 229 -14.65 -11.62 8.61
C ARG A 229 -15.36 -12.94 8.40
N GLN A 230 -16.71 -12.93 8.35
CA GLN A 230 -17.51 -14.10 8.10
C GLN A 230 -17.23 -14.72 6.73
N GLN A 231 -17.06 -13.90 5.70
CA GLN A 231 -16.65 -14.34 4.35
C GLN A 231 -15.31 -15.08 4.40
N GLN A 232 -14.29 -14.52 5.07
CA GLN A 232 -12.98 -15.16 5.18
C GLN A 232 -13.03 -16.47 5.98
N GLU A 233 -13.83 -16.53 7.03
CA GLU A 233 -14.01 -17.71 7.84
C GLU A 233 -14.66 -18.85 7.03
N TYR A 234 -15.77 -18.56 6.35
CA TYR A 234 -16.46 -19.58 5.54
C TYR A 234 -15.69 -19.95 4.27
N LEU A 235 -14.92 -19.06 3.69
CA LEU A 235 -13.99 -19.40 2.61
C LEU A 235 -12.93 -20.40 3.09
N GLY A 236 -12.38 -20.22 4.29
CA GLY A 236 -11.48 -21.18 4.92
C GLY A 236 -12.16 -22.54 5.19
N HIS A 237 -13.41 -22.54 5.63
CA HIS A 237 -14.20 -23.76 5.83
C HIS A 237 -14.43 -24.54 4.54
N ILE A 238 -14.84 -23.86 3.47
CA ILE A 238 -15.08 -24.47 2.17
C ILE A 238 -13.79 -25.06 1.61
N ASN A 239 -12.69 -24.32 1.68
CA ASN A 239 -11.39 -24.84 1.21
C ASN A 239 -10.96 -26.08 1.99
N GLY A 240 -11.12 -26.07 3.32
CA GLY A 240 -10.84 -27.27 4.15
C GLY A 240 -11.74 -28.44 3.81
N GLN A 241 -13.04 -28.19 3.58
CA GLN A 241 -13.99 -29.22 3.18
C GLN A 241 -13.65 -29.82 1.80
N VAL A 242 -13.26 -28.99 0.82
CA VAL A 242 -12.82 -29.45 -0.50
C VAL A 242 -11.58 -30.34 -0.37
N GLU A 243 -10.59 -29.92 0.43
CA GLU A 243 -9.38 -30.70 0.68
C GLU A 243 -9.71 -32.07 1.34
N GLU A 244 -10.59 -32.07 2.35
CA GLU A 244 -11.03 -33.29 3.04
C GLU A 244 -11.80 -34.23 2.11
N VAL A 245 -12.73 -33.70 1.30
CA VAL A 245 -13.53 -34.46 0.33
C VAL A 245 -12.65 -35.06 -0.78
N TYR A 246 -11.68 -34.27 -1.29
CA TYR A 246 -10.74 -34.77 -2.31
C TYR A 246 -9.80 -35.84 -1.74
N GLY A 247 -9.26 -35.63 -0.54
CA GLY A 247 -8.40 -36.61 0.13
C GLY A 247 -9.14 -37.89 0.54
N GLY A 248 -10.44 -37.77 0.91
CA GLY A 248 -11.30 -38.87 1.36
C GLY A 248 -12.26 -39.41 0.30
N HIS A 249 -12.09 -39.06 -0.99
CA HIS A 249 -13.07 -39.36 -2.05
C HIS A 249 -13.46 -40.85 -2.16
N LEU A 250 -12.49 -41.75 -2.06
CA LEU A 250 -12.74 -43.20 -2.10
C LEU A 250 -13.58 -43.65 -0.91
N VAL A 251 -13.35 -43.08 0.27
CA VAL A 251 -14.13 -43.41 1.49
C VAL A 251 -15.58 -42.92 1.37
N ILE A 252 -15.77 -41.69 0.89
CA ILE A 252 -17.12 -41.13 0.67
C ILE A 252 -17.90 -41.98 -0.32
N LYS A 253 -17.27 -42.43 -1.39
CA LYS A 253 -17.84 -43.35 -2.38
C LYS A 253 -18.19 -44.71 -1.77
N ALA A 254 -17.27 -45.30 -0.99
CA ALA A 254 -17.47 -46.61 -0.37
C ALA A 254 -18.66 -46.63 0.62
N TYR A 255 -18.91 -45.50 1.28
CA TYR A 255 -20.00 -45.34 2.26
C TYR A 255 -21.25 -44.65 1.68
N ASN A 256 -21.33 -44.37 0.39
CA ASN A 256 -22.44 -43.67 -0.30
C ASN A 256 -22.85 -42.36 0.40
N LYS A 257 -21.82 -41.54 0.80
CA LYS A 257 -22.04 -40.29 1.56
C LYS A 257 -21.96 -39.03 0.68
N GLU A 258 -22.03 -39.16 -0.65
CA GLU A 258 -21.92 -38.03 -1.58
C GLU A 258 -23.03 -36.99 -1.37
N ALA A 259 -24.28 -37.45 -1.21
CA ALA A 259 -25.42 -36.55 -1.03
C ALA A 259 -25.32 -35.72 0.25
N GLU A 260 -24.86 -36.33 1.37
CA GLU A 260 -24.64 -35.66 2.64
C GLU A 260 -23.49 -34.62 2.51
N THR A 261 -22.40 -35.02 1.89
CA THR A 261 -21.26 -34.14 1.66
C THR A 261 -21.63 -32.89 0.80
N VAL A 262 -22.40 -33.11 -0.28
CA VAL A 262 -22.92 -32.02 -1.12
C VAL A 262 -23.88 -31.11 -0.34
N LYS A 263 -24.73 -31.67 0.52
CA LYS A 263 -25.64 -30.89 1.37
C LYS A 263 -24.84 -29.96 2.31
N THR A 264 -23.87 -30.50 3.04
CA THR A 264 -22.98 -29.73 3.93
C THR A 264 -22.24 -28.62 3.20
N PHE A 265 -21.71 -28.92 1.99
CA PHE A 265 -21.06 -27.94 1.14
C PHE A 265 -22.03 -26.81 0.75
N LYS A 266 -23.26 -27.13 0.31
CA LYS A 266 -24.28 -26.15 -0.07
C LYS A 266 -24.65 -25.22 1.10
N GLU A 267 -24.75 -25.75 2.32
CA GLU A 267 -25.04 -24.97 3.51
C GLU A 267 -23.91 -23.96 3.82
N ALA A 268 -22.66 -24.41 3.83
CA ALA A 268 -21.50 -23.56 4.02
C ALA A 268 -21.38 -22.51 2.90
N ASN A 269 -21.57 -22.92 1.64
CA ASN A 269 -21.51 -22.03 0.48
C ASN A 269 -22.63 -20.97 0.49
N ASN A 270 -23.83 -21.30 0.99
CA ASN A 270 -24.92 -20.32 1.13
C ASN A 270 -24.58 -19.22 2.15
N VAL A 271 -23.92 -19.57 3.25
CA VAL A 271 -23.44 -18.58 4.23
C VAL A 271 -22.33 -17.73 3.63
N LEU A 272 -21.37 -18.36 2.90
CA LEU A 272 -20.33 -17.65 2.18
C LEU A 272 -20.92 -16.67 1.16
N TYR A 273 -21.87 -17.11 0.35
CA TYR A 273 -22.56 -16.26 -0.64
C TYR A 273 -23.21 -15.04 0.01
N LYS A 274 -24.01 -15.24 1.06
CA LYS A 274 -24.70 -14.13 1.74
C LYS A 274 -23.73 -13.14 2.39
N SER A 275 -22.66 -13.63 3.01
CA SER A 275 -21.65 -12.77 3.63
C SER A 275 -20.79 -12.07 2.61
N ALA A 276 -20.39 -12.75 1.52
CA ALA A 276 -19.64 -12.16 0.43
C ALA A 276 -20.45 -11.08 -0.29
N TRP A 277 -21.72 -11.35 -0.60
CA TRP A 277 -22.60 -10.36 -1.23
C TRP A 277 -22.71 -9.08 -0.39
N LYS A 278 -23.00 -9.21 0.92
CA LYS A 278 -23.12 -8.05 1.82
C LYS A 278 -21.79 -7.31 1.99
N SER A 279 -20.69 -8.06 2.14
CA SER A 279 -19.35 -7.49 2.23
C SER A 279 -19.00 -6.69 0.98
N GLN A 280 -19.22 -7.28 -0.21
CA GLN A 280 -18.90 -6.66 -1.49
C GLN A 280 -19.80 -5.47 -1.79
N PHE A 281 -21.11 -5.57 -1.48
CA PHE A 281 -22.04 -4.46 -1.66
C PHE A 281 -21.65 -3.25 -0.80
N LEU A 282 -21.42 -3.45 0.50
CA LEU A 282 -21.01 -2.37 1.40
C LEU A 282 -19.66 -1.77 1.00
N SER A 283 -18.69 -2.61 0.62
CA SER A 283 -17.39 -2.12 0.15
C SER A 283 -17.51 -1.38 -1.18
N GLY A 284 -18.39 -1.84 -2.07
CA GLY A 284 -18.66 -1.20 -3.35
C GLY A 284 -19.31 0.19 -3.23
N LEU A 285 -20.06 0.43 -2.15
CA LEU A 285 -20.67 1.74 -1.89
C LEU A 285 -19.63 2.82 -1.49
N MET A 286 -18.41 2.43 -1.07
CA MET A 286 -17.40 3.41 -0.65
C MET A 286 -17.07 4.43 -1.73
N MET A 287 -16.84 3.98 -2.96
CA MET A 287 -16.50 4.87 -4.08
C MET A 287 -17.63 5.85 -4.43
N PRO A 288 -18.90 5.41 -4.64
CA PRO A 288 -20.02 6.33 -4.87
C PRO A 288 -20.24 7.33 -3.73
N ILE A 289 -20.13 6.90 -2.47
CA ILE A 289 -20.26 7.79 -1.31
C ILE A 289 -19.16 8.86 -1.32
N MET A 290 -17.91 8.46 -1.57
CA MET A 290 -16.79 9.40 -1.66
C MET A 290 -16.95 10.39 -2.80
N GLN A 291 -17.43 9.94 -3.96
CA GLN A 291 -17.74 10.82 -5.08
C GLN A 291 -18.88 11.78 -4.77
N PHE A 292 -19.93 11.31 -4.10
CA PHE A 292 -21.05 12.16 -3.69
C PHE A 292 -20.59 13.27 -2.72
N VAL A 293 -19.83 12.92 -1.69
CA VAL A 293 -19.26 13.90 -0.75
C VAL A 293 -18.31 14.87 -1.44
N GLY A 294 -17.48 14.38 -2.36
CA GLY A 294 -16.59 15.21 -3.17
C GLY A 294 -17.37 16.20 -4.05
N ASN A 295 -18.49 15.77 -4.66
CA ASN A 295 -19.35 16.62 -5.48
C ASN A 295 -20.11 17.66 -4.63
N LEU A 296 -20.55 17.31 -3.43
CA LEU A 296 -21.11 18.30 -2.48
C LEU A 296 -20.09 19.36 -2.13
N GLY A 297 -18.84 18.95 -1.88
CA GLY A 297 -17.74 19.87 -1.65
C GLY A 297 -17.46 20.78 -2.84
N TYR A 298 -17.46 20.21 -4.04
CA TYR A 298 -17.36 20.97 -5.28
C TYR A 298 -18.46 22.03 -5.39
N ALA A 299 -19.73 21.65 -5.15
CA ALA A 299 -20.86 22.59 -5.19
C ALA A 299 -20.71 23.70 -4.14
N GLY A 300 -20.30 23.35 -2.91
CA GLY A 300 -20.04 24.33 -1.86
C GLY A 300 -18.94 25.33 -2.22
N VAL A 301 -17.84 24.84 -2.81
CA VAL A 301 -16.75 25.67 -3.30
C VAL A 301 -17.17 26.54 -4.48
N ALA A 302 -17.96 26.02 -5.42
CA ALA A 302 -18.44 26.75 -6.57
C ALA A 302 -19.40 27.89 -6.15
N ILE A 303 -20.32 27.62 -5.23
CA ILE A 303 -21.26 28.62 -4.71
C ILE A 303 -20.51 29.72 -3.92
N SER A 304 -19.66 29.33 -2.98
CA SER A 304 -18.89 30.29 -2.17
C SER A 304 -17.90 31.10 -3.01
N GLY A 305 -17.24 30.42 -3.98
CA GLY A 305 -16.36 31.06 -4.94
C GLY A 305 -17.08 32.03 -5.86
N GLY A 306 -18.29 31.68 -6.35
CA GLY A 306 -19.11 32.55 -7.16
C GLY A 306 -19.55 33.83 -6.40
N ILE A 307 -19.95 33.70 -5.14
CA ILE A 307 -20.28 34.84 -4.28
C ILE A 307 -19.07 35.77 -4.07
N LEU A 308 -17.88 35.19 -3.84
CA LEU A 308 -16.66 35.99 -3.65
C LEU A 308 -16.17 36.63 -4.97
N ALA A 309 -16.40 35.98 -6.11
CA ALA A 309 -16.09 36.55 -7.42
C ALA A 309 -17.00 37.74 -7.76
N ILE A 310 -18.30 37.66 -7.46
CA ILE A 310 -19.26 38.79 -7.63
C ILE A 310 -18.83 39.97 -6.75
N LYS A 311 -18.26 39.71 -5.57
CA LYS A 311 -17.71 40.74 -4.68
C LYS A 311 -16.31 41.22 -5.09
N ASN A 312 -15.76 40.77 -6.21
CA ASN A 312 -14.41 41.06 -6.72
C ASN A 312 -13.28 40.74 -5.73
N VAL A 313 -13.49 39.78 -4.81
CA VAL A 313 -12.46 39.31 -3.87
C VAL A 313 -11.52 38.27 -4.50
N ILE A 314 -12.05 37.45 -5.39
CA ILE A 314 -11.32 36.42 -6.14
C ILE A 314 -11.69 36.45 -7.61
N THR A 315 -10.83 35.90 -8.46
CA THR A 315 -11.08 35.77 -9.91
C THR A 315 -11.79 34.45 -10.27
N ILE A 316 -12.35 34.37 -11.48
CA ILE A 316 -12.95 33.13 -11.99
C ILE A 316 -11.87 32.03 -12.09
N GLY A 317 -10.65 32.39 -12.47
CA GLY A 317 -9.50 31.48 -12.53
C GLY A 317 -9.11 30.95 -11.16
N ASP A 318 -9.26 31.76 -10.08
CA ASP A 318 -9.01 31.28 -8.71
C ASP A 318 -10.02 30.23 -8.28
N ILE A 319 -11.29 30.33 -8.70
CA ILE A 319 -12.30 29.29 -8.45
C ILE A 319 -11.89 27.99 -9.12
N GLN A 320 -11.47 28.03 -10.39
CA GLN A 320 -11.00 26.85 -11.11
C GLN A 320 -9.77 26.23 -10.46
N ALA A 321 -8.79 27.05 -10.09
CA ALA A 321 -7.58 26.58 -9.39
C ALA A 321 -7.95 25.94 -8.05
N PHE A 322 -8.87 26.55 -7.31
CA PHE A 322 -9.31 26.05 -6.01
C PHE A 322 -10.01 24.68 -6.11
N ILE A 323 -10.87 24.50 -7.10
CA ILE A 323 -11.52 23.22 -7.39
C ILE A 323 -10.47 22.13 -7.65
N GLN A 324 -9.42 22.43 -8.41
CA GLN A 324 -8.33 21.51 -8.67
C GLN A 324 -7.55 21.20 -7.38
N TYR A 325 -7.33 22.20 -6.52
CA TYR A 325 -6.67 21.98 -5.23
C TYR A 325 -7.50 21.10 -4.29
N VAL A 326 -8.81 21.21 -4.24
CA VAL A 326 -9.68 20.32 -3.45
C VAL A 326 -9.51 18.86 -3.89
N LYS A 327 -9.45 18.60 -5.20
CA LYS A 327 -9.19 17.26 -5.72
C LYS A 327 -7.79 16.76 -5.34
N ASN A 328 -6.78 17.61 -5.53
CA ASN A 328 -5.38 17.30 -5.21
C ASN A 328 -5.15 17.13 -3.70
N PHE A 329 -6.02 17.65 -2.85
CA PHE A 329 -5.94 17.51 -1.38
C PHE A 329 -6.51 16.17 -0.89
N THR A 330 -7.56 15.67 -1.53
CA THR A 330 -8.22 14.42 -1.12
C THR A 330 -7.42 13.18 -1.52
N GLN A 331 -6.76 13.20 -2.67
CA GLN A 331 -6.01 12.06 -3.21
C GLN A 331 -4.84 11.60 -2.32
N PRO A 332 -3.96 12.48 -1.80
CA PRO A 332 -2.87 12.07 -0.92
C PRO A 332 -3.31 11.39 0.38
N ILE A 333 -4.47 11.75 0.90
CA ILE A 333 -5.02 11.15 2.12
C ILE A 333 -5.32 9.66 1.89
N GLN A 334 -5.93 9.32 0.75
CA GLN A 334 -6.18 7.94 0.35
C GLN A 334 -4.86 7.17 0.14
N GLN A 335 -3.86 7.82 -0.47
CA GLN A 335 -2.55 7.25 -0.71
C GLN A 335 -1.81 6.94 0.59
N ILE A 336 -1.84 7.83 1.58
CA ILE A 336 -1.25 7.59 2.91
C ILE A 336 -1.89 6.38 3.59
N ALA A 337 -3.21 6.21 3.47
CA ALA A 337 -3.90 5.03 4.01
C ALA A 337 -3.45 3.72 3.34
N GLN A 338 -3.21 3.72 2.02
CA GLN A 338 -2.66 2.56 1.31
C GLN A 338 -1.23 2.26 1.72
N VAL A 339 -0.40 3.30 1.88
CA VAL A 339 1.00 3.17 2.32
C VAL A 339 1.09 2.55 3.72
N ALA A 340 0.15 2.83 4.62
CA ALA A 340 0.13 2.21 5.95
C ALA A 340 0.07 0.68 5.88
N ASN A 341 -0.70 0.12 4.96
CA ASN A 341 -0.77 -1.33 4.72
C ASN A 341 0.54 -1.87 4.12
N GLN A 342 1.14 -1.14 3.18
CA GLN A 342 2.43 -1.52 2.59
C GLN A 342 3.57 -1.48 3.62
N LEU A 343 3.56 -0.50 4.52
CA LEU A 343 4.53 -0.41 5.62
C LEU A 343 4.40 -1.60 6.59
N GLN A 344 3.19 -2.08 6.86
CA GLN A 344 2.99 -3.29 7.67
C GLN A 344 3.56 -4.53 6.99
N SER A 345 3.31 -4.71 5.70
CA SER A 345 3.88 -5.82 4.91
C SER A 345 5.39 -5.75 4.84
N MET A 346 5.95 -4.54 4.64
CA MET A 346 7.39 -4.29 4.65
C MET A 346 8.01 -4.62 6.01
N ALA A 347 7.36 -4.22 7.12
CA ALA A 347 7.87 -4.50 8.46
C ALA A 347 7.85 -6.00 8.76
N ALA A 348 6.81 -6.74 8.35
CA ALA A 348 6.74 -8.19 8.52
C ALA A 348 7.82 -8.93 7.70
N ALA A 349 8.01 -8.54 6.44
CA ALA A 349 9.08 -9.09 5.60
C ALA A 349 10.47 -8.74 6.16
N SER A 350 10.65 -7.50 6.64
CA SER A 350 11.88 -7.03 7.29
C SER A 350 12.19 -7.83 8.56
N GLU A 351 11.18 -8.08 9.40
CA GLU A 351 11.32 -8.89 10.62
C GLU A 351 11.84 -10.30 10.29
N ARG A 352 11.23 -11.00 9.33
CA ARG A 352 11.65 -12.34 8.92
C ARG A 352 13.06 -12.37 8.34
N VAL A 353 13.43 -11.37 7.54
CA VAL A 353 14.77 -11.26 6.96
C VAL A 353 15.80 -10.98 8.03
N PHE A 354 15.57 -10.03 8.94
CA PHE A 354 16.53 -9.70 10.00
C PHE A 354 16.60 -10.77 11.08
N GLU A 355 15.49 -11.43 11.42
CA GLU A 355 15.48 -12.62 12.29
C GLU A 355 16.43 -13.69 11.74
N PHE A 356 16.35 -13.98 10.44
CA PHE A 356 17.25 -14.92 9.79
C PHE A 356 18.71 -14.46 9.80
N LEU A 357 18.98 -13.19 9.55
CA LEU A 357 20.34 -12.66 9.53
C LEU A 357 20.97 -12.60 10.93
N GLU A 358 20.18 -12.44 11.98
CA GLU A 358 20.63 -12.40 13.38
C GLU A 358 20.69 -13.79 14.04
N GLU A 359 20.08 -14.82 13.44
CA GLU A 359 20.13 -16.20 13.96
C GLU A 359 21.58 -16.65 14.19
N GLY A 360 21.83 -17.42 15.27
CA GLY A 360 23.17 -17.89 15.59
C GLY A 360 23.75 -18.79 14.49
N GLY A 361 24.71 -18.28 13.74
CA GLY A 361 25.50 -19.08 12.80
C GLY A 361 26.62 -19.84 13.53
N ARG A 362 27.20 -20.88 12.87
CA ARG A 362 28.45 -21.49 13.35
C ARG A 362 29.50 -20.39 13.49
N GLY A 363 29.91 -20.10 14.75
CA GLY A 363 31.06 -19.26 14.98
C GLY A 363 32.26 -19.92 14.28
N TYR A 364 32.90 -19.19 13.38
CA TYR A 364 34.19 -19.62 12.84
C TYR A 364 35.17 -19.54 14.01
N ASN A 365 35.32 -20.66 14.74
CA ASN A 365 36.40 -20.81 15.69
C ASN A 365 37.70 -20.87 14.86
N SER A 366 38.26 -19.71 14.56
CA SER A 366 39.55 -19.55 13.88
C SER A 366 40.74 -20.10 14.69
N GLY A 367 40.46 -20.76 15.83
CA GLY A 367 41.48 -21.25 16.73
C GLY A 367 41.81 -22.76 16.68
N LYS A 368 41.03 -23.56 15.91
CA LYS A 368 41.36 -24.98 15.71
C LYS A 368 41.25 -25.34 14.25
N SER A 369 42.18 -24.89 13.41
CA SER A 369 42.44 -25.54 12.16
C SER A 369 42.97 -26.95 12.51
N CYS A 370 42.17 -27.99 12.24
CA CYS A 370 42.73 -29.32 12.14
C CYS A 370 43.78 -29.25 11.02
N LYS A 371 45.07 -29.17 11.38
CA LYS A 371 46.16 -29.39 10.46
C LYS A 371 45.98 -30.80 9.92
N ALA A 372 45.55 -30.91 8.68
CA ALA A 372 45.52 -32.16 7.99
C ALA A 372 46.94 -32.78 8.03
N ARG A 373 47.14 -33.84 8.78
CA ARG A 373 48.35 -34.61 8.68
C ARG A 373 48.42 -35.25 7.31
N PRO A 374 49.57 -35.21 6.66
CA PRO A 374 49.71 -35.83 5.35
C PRO A 374 49.39 -37.36 5.44
N TYR A 375 48.58 -37.79 4.52
CA TYR A 375 48.04 -39.13 4.36
C TYR A 375 49.23 -40.13 4.17
N ARG A 376 49.59 -40.89 5.20
CA ARG A 376 50.35 -42.14 5.05
C ARG A 376 49.39 -43.29 5.31
N GLY A 377 49.12 -44.00 4.25
CA GLY A 377 48.10 -45.04 4.10
C GLY A 377 47.94 -45.99 5.30
N LYS A 378 46.88 -45.82 6.04
CA LYS A 378 46.08 -46.81 6.78
C LYS A 378 44.85 -46.08 7.27
N CYS A 379 43.67 -46.39 6.72
CA CYS A 379 42.38 -45.89 7.18
C CYS A 379 42.18 -46.28 8.65
N ARG A 380 42.43 -45.37 9.60
CA ARG A 380 41.79 -45.39 10.91
C ARG A 380 40.78 -44.23 10.91
N VAL A 381 39.50 -44.59 10.85
CA VAL A 381 38.39 -43.69 11.12
C VAL A 381 38.51 -43.25 12.58
N PHE A 382 39.07 -42.08 12.81
CA PHE A 382 38.91 -41.39 14.11
C PHE A 382 37.57 -40.70 14.07
N ALA A 383 36.65 -41.20 14.91
CA ALA A 383 35.39 -40.52 15.20
C ALA A 383 35.72 -39.11 15.72
N CYS A 384 35.56 -38.13 14.86
CA CYS A 384 35.36 -36.76 15.31
C CYS A 384 33.99 -36.75 16.01
N THR A 385 33.98 -36.70 17.35
CA THR A 385 32.73 -36.46 18.10
C THR A 385 32.14 -35.18 17.62
N LEU A 386 31.16 -35.28 16.75
CA LEU A 386 30.19 -34.25 16.42
C LEU A 386 29.37 -34.03 17.70
N TRP A 387 29.57 -32.94 18.37
CA TRP A 387 28.57 -32.38 19.27
C TRP A 387 27.48 -31.76 18.38
N LEU A 388 26.37 -32.46 18.30
CA LEU A 388 25.08 -31.97 17.80
C LEU A 388 24.50 -30.87 18.69
#